data_fd61b8bfd95c604438e38a9ff6eda110
#
_entry.id   fd61b8bfd95c604438e38a9ff6eda110
#
_cell.length_a   1.000
_cell.length_b   1.000
_cell.length_c   1.000
_cell.angle_alpha   90.00
_cell.angle_beta   90.00
_cell.angle_gamma   90.00
#
_symmetry.space_group_name_H-M   'P 1'
#
loop_
_entity.id
_entity.type
_entity.pdbx_description
1 polymer ?
#
loop_
_entity_poly.entity_id
_entity_poly.type
_entity_poly.pdbx_seq_one_letter_code
_entity_poly.pdbx_strand_id
1 'polypeptide(L)'
;MARHDRFEQISPEVGELDEAAVDEALNESPDEILGMLADLTAATDPKLRELARRLAGRVMLEIARTGKPRPHGIGKMTLVNYQPDAGDIDIDASLDGLNEIRVHGAVDVDALKVRGWTKPGTAFSLVVDRSGSMGGKPLANSAMAAAAIASREPSDYSVLVFGNDVVVAKSQNVARSSEQVVNTVLSLRGFGTTNLAQALATASQQLARSRAGRRVTILFSDCRSTVEGDAVLAGSSLEELVVIAPVDDDAEARLFAQQVGARFTTVSGPSDVPDALRRVLD
;
A
#
# COMPACT_ATOMS: atom_id res chain seq x y z
N MET A 1 0.23 -26.25 -19.65
CA MET A 1 -0.33 -27.41 -18.96
C MET A 1 -0.46 -27.12 -17.47
N ALA A 2 0.58 -26.99 -16.66
CA ALA A 2 0.43 -26.77 -15.21
C ALA A 2 -0.49 -25.61 -14.77
N ARG A 3 -0.49 -24.48 -15.49
CA ARG A 3 -1.36 -23.34 -15.20
C ARG A 3 -2.84 -23.60 -15.53
N HIS A 4 -3.11 -24.47 -16.47
CA HIS A 4 -4.47 -24.88 -16.84
C HIS A 4 -5.04 -25.87 -15.83
N ASP A 5 -4.23 -26.83 -15.41
CA ASP A 5 -4.63 -27.86 -14.43
C ASP A 5 -4.95 -27.21 -13.05
N ARG A 6 -4.19 -26.19 -12.66
CA ARG A 6 -4.47 -25.43 -11.41
C ARG A 6 -5.68 -24.51 -11.50
N PHE A 7 -5.97 -23.98 -12.69
CA PHE A 7 -7.19 -23.22 -12.89
C PHE A 7 -8.43 -24.11 -12.72
N GLU A 8 -8.43 -25.32 -13.25
CA GLU A 8 -9.52 -26.28 -13.07
C GLU A 8 -9.68 -26.69 -11.60
N GLN A 9 -8.60 -26.71 -10.83
CA GLN A 9 -8.64 -27.00 -9.39
C GLN A 9 -9.36 -25.91 -8.59
N ILE A 10 -9.12 -24.62 -8.88
CA ILE A 10 -9.71 -23.50 -8.17
C ILE A 10 -11.05 -23.02 -8.75
N SER A 11 -11.37 -23.42 -10.00
CA SER A 11 -12.61 -23.07 -10.70
C SER A 11 -13.16 -24.33 -11.39
N PRO A 12 -13.74 -25.28 -10.61
CA PRO A 12 -14.23 -26.55 -11.15
C PRO A 12 -15.42 -26.39 -12.09
N GLU A 13 -16.22 -25.33 -11.92
CA GLU A 13 -17.35 -25.00 -12.77
C GLU A 13 -17.20 -23.61 -13.39
N VAL A 14 -17.74 -23.43 -14.61
CA VAL A 14 -17.66 -22.15 -15.32
C VAL A 14 -18.37 -21.05 -14.55
N GLY A 15 -17.63 -20.01 -14.16
CA GLY A 15 -18.17 -18.86 -13.42
C GLY A 15 -18.16 -19.03 -11.91
N GLU A 16 -17.61 -20.11 -11.37
CA GLU A 16 -17.45 -20.34 -9.93
C GLU A 16 -15.98 -20.39 -9.51
N LEU A 17 -15.71 -19.98 -8.31
CA LEU A 17 -14.42 -20.13 -7.61
C LEU A 17 -14.67 -20.89 -6.31
N ASP A 18 -13.92 -21.96 -6.09
CA ASP A 18 -13.93 -22.72 -4.83
C ASP A 18 -12.96 -22.03 -3.85
N GLU A 19 -13.49 -21.35 -2.85
CA GLU A 19 -12.69 -20.64 -1.84
C GLU A 19 -11.79 -21.59 -1.04
N ALA A 20 -12.23 -22.80 -0.75
CA ALA A 20 -11.44 -23.78 -0.01
C ALA A 20 -10.27 -24.30 -0.85
N ALA A 21 -10.51 -24.60 -2.13
CA ALA A 21 -9.47 -25.00 -3.04
C ALA A 21 -8.44 -23.88 -3.29
N VAL A 22 -8.88 -22.63 -3.32
CA VAL A 22 -7.97 -21.48 -3.42
C VAL A 22 -7.11 -21.36 -2.15
N ASP A 23 -7.68 -21.51 -0.94
CA ASP A 23 -6.93 -21.45 0.31
C ASP A 23 -5.89 -22.58 0.40
N GLU A 24 -6.22 -23.78 -0.05
CA GLU A 24 -5.27 -24.91 -0.13
C GLU A 24 -4.14 -24.63 -1.13
N ALA A 25 -4.48 -24.18 -2.33
CA ALA A 25 -3.52 -23.88 -3.38
C ALA A 25 -2.61 -22.68 -3.03
N LEU A 26 -3.08 -21.72 -2.24
CA LEU A 26 -2.27 -20.62 -1.70
C LEU A 26 -1.17 -21.09 -0.75
N ASN A 27 -1.40 -22.15 0.04
CA ASN A 27 -0.39 -22.72 0.91
C ASN A 27 0.75 -23.40 0.12
N GLU A 28 0.45 -23.93 -1.06
CA GLU A 28 1.44 -24.59 -1.92
C GLU A 28 2.23 -23.61 -2.81
N SER A 29 1.53 -22.67 -3.43
CA SER A 29 2.09 -21.78 -4.45
C SER A 29 1.46 -20.38 -4.41
N PRO A 30 1.72 -19.57 -3.36
CA PRO A 30 1.02 -18.31 -3.14
C PRO A 30 1.16 -17.33 -4.31
N ASP A 31 2.35 -17.18 -4.88
CA ASP A 31 2.61 -16.22 -5.96
C ASP A 31 1.91 -16.58 -7.28
N GLU A 32 1.78 -17.88 -7.56
CA GLU A 32 1.10 -18.33 -8.76
C GLU A 32 -0.42 -18.12 -8.63
N ILE A 33 -0.98 -18.47 -7.48
CA ILE A 33 -2.42 -18.31 -7.22
C ILE A 33 -2.81 -16.83 -7.15
N LEU A 34 -2.03 -15.98 -6.47
CA LEU A 34 -2.27 -14.54 -6.45
C LEU A 34 -2.20 -13.92 -7.85
N GLY A 35 -1.23 -14.35 -8.68
CA GLY A 35 -1.15 -13.96 -10.07
C GLY A 35 -2.37 -14.41 -10.89
N MET A 36 -2.85 -15.62 -10.67
CA MET A 36 -4.02 -16.18 -11.34
C MET A 36 -5.31 -15.46 -10.93
N LEU A 37 -5.49 -15.19 -9.64
CA LEU A 37 -6.62 -14.39 -9.13
C LEU A 37 -6.61 -12.97 -9.72
N ALA A 38 -5.43 -12.36 -9.83
CA ALA A 38 -5.29 -11.05 -10.47
C ALA A 38 -5.69 -11.08 -11.94
N ASP A 39 -5.31 -12.12 -12.70
CA ASP A 39 -5.75 -12.31 -14.09
C ASP A 39 -7.26 -12.49 -14.20
N LEU A 40 -7.86 -13.26 -13.30
CA LEU A 40 -9.31 -13.50 -13.27
C LEU A 40 -10.13 -12.22 -12.99
N THR A 41 -9.53 -11.18 -12.40
CA THR A 41 -10.18 -9.87 -12.30
C THR A 41 -10.45 -9.22 -13.66
N ALA A 42 -9.89 -9.78 -14.74
CA ALA A 42 -10.14 -9.41 -16.13
C ALA A 42 -11.11 -10.34 -16.86
N ALA A 43 -11.62 -11.38 -16.21
CA ALA A 43 -12.50 -12.35 -16.84
C ALA A 43 -13.71 -11.69 -17.50
N THR A 44 -14.16 -12.29 -18.60
CA THR A 44 -15.33 -11.80 -19.35
C THR A 44 -16.61 -11.98 -18.55
N ASP A 45 -16.70 -13.09 -17.77
CA ASP A 45 -17.83 -13.34 -16.87
C ASP A 45 -17.84 -12.33 -15.71
N PRO A 46 -18.91 -11.54 -15.53
CA PRO A 46 -19.01 -10.57 -14.47
C PRO A 46 -19.01 -11.17 -13.07
N LYS A 47 -19.59 -12.36 -12.88
CA LYS A 47 -19.63 -13.05 -11.60
C LYS A 47 -18.25 -13.54 -11.19
N LEU A 48 -17.57 -14.23 -12.09
CA LEU A 48 -16.21 -14.72 -11.87
C LEU A 48 -15.25 -13.57 -11.57
N ARG A 49 -15.35 -12.48 -12.32
CA ARG A 49 -14.56 -11.28 -12.12
C ARG A 49 -14.75 -10.67 -10.74
N GLU A 50 -15.99 -10.56 -10.27
CA GLU A 50 -16.29 -9.99 -8.95
C GLU A 50 -15.83 -10.90 -7.81
N LEU A 51 -16.03 -12.23 -7.95
CA LEU A 51 -15.54 -13.22 -7.00
C LEU A 51 -14.02 -13.20 -6.91
N ALA A 52 -13.32 -13.21 -8.05
CA ALA A 52 -11.87 -13.14 -8.10
C ALA A 52 -11.32 -11.87 -7.43
N ARG A 53 -11.96 -10.71 -7.69
CA ARG A 53 -11.57 -9.43 -7.10
C ARG A 53 -11.73 -9.43 -5.58
N ARG A 54 -12.89 -9.90 -5.09
CA ARG A 54 -13.17 -9.97 -3.65
C ARG A 54 -12.21 -10.93 -2.94
N LEU A 55 -11.97 -12.09 -3.53
CA LEU A 55 -11.09 -13.10 -2.96
C LEU A 55 -9.62 -12.65 -2.97
N ALA A 56 -9.13 -12.13 -4.10
CA ALA A 56 -7.79 -11.57 -4.17
C ALA A 56 -7.57 -10.44 -3.16
N GLY A 57 -8.54 -9.51 -3.04
CA GLY A 57 -8.48 -8.42 -2.07
C GLY A 57 -8.42 -8.91 -0.62
N ARG A 58 -9.24 -9.89 -0.24
CA ARG A 58 -9.24 -10.50 1.09
C ARG A 58 -7.89 -11.14 1.42
N VAL A 59 -7.41 -12.02 0.55
CA VAL A 59 -6.15 -12.75 0.74
C VAL A 59 -4.96 -11.80 0.82
N MET A 60 -4.88 -10.82 -0.07
CA MET A 60 -3.79 -9.84 -0.08
C MET A 60 -3.76 -9.00 1.22
N LEU A 61 -4.91 -8.59 1.73
CA LEU A 61 -5.00 -7.88 3.00
C LEU A 61 -4.63 -8.75 4.20
N GLU A 62 -4.95 -10.03 4.17
CA GLU A 62 -4.58 -10.99 5.21
C GLU A 62 -3.06 -11.19 5.24
N ILE A 63 -2.43 -11.47 4.10
CA ILE A 63 -0.97 -11.58 3.98
C ILE A 63 -0.30 -10.29 4.42
N ALA A 64 -0.80 -9.14 4.00
CA ALA A 64 -0.24 -7.84 4.36
C ALA A 64 -0.28 -7.56 5.87
N ARG A 65 -1.27 -8.07 6.59
CA ARG A 65 -1.40 -7.92 8.06
C ARG A 65 -0.38 -8.74 8.83
N THR A 66 0.07 -9.86 8.32
CA THR A 66 1.09 -10.70 8.98
C THR A 66 2.45 -10.00 9.04
N GLY A 67 2.73 -9.10 8.09
CA GLY A 67 3.96 -8.32 8.01
C GLY A 67 3.97 -7.00 8.81
N LYS A 68 3.01 -6.77 9.72
CA LYS A 68 2.98 -5.51 10.50
C LYS A 68 4.24 -5.33 11.34
N PRO A 69 4.92 -4.18 11.24
CA PRO A 69 6.05 -3.87 12.09
C PRO A 69 5.56 -3.72 13.53
N ARG A 70 6.32 -4.27 14.48
CA ARG A 70 6.13 -3.93 15.89
C ARG A 70 6.52 -2.47 16.07
N PRO A 71 5.71 -1.64 16.75
CA PRO A 71 6.03 -0.25 16.97
C PRO A 71 7.24 -0.15 17.92
N HIS A 72 8.44 -0.07 17.37
CA HIS A 72 9.67 0.23 18.08
C HIS A 72 10.17 1.58 17.59
N GLY A 73 10.37 2.53 18.48
CA GLY A 73 10.97 3.82 18.13
C GLY A 73 10.76 4.85 19.22
N ILE A 74 11.74 5.73 19.35
CA ILE A 74 11.70 6.90 20.26
C ILE A 74 10.71 7.91 19.66
N GLY A 75 9.52 8.02 20.27
CA GLY A 75 8.54 9.04 19.94
C GLY A 75 8.84 10.36 20.62
N LYS A 76 8.13 11.41 20.25
CA LYS A 76 8.04 12.66 20.99
C LYS A 76 6.89 12.54 22.01
N MET A 77 7.13 12.88 23.25
CA MET A 77 6.06 12.95 24.24
C MET A 77 5.19 14.17 23.94
N THR A 78 3.92 13.93 23.67
CA THR A 78 2.94 14.98 23.37
C THR A 78 1.64 14.74 24.12
N LEU A 79 0.86 15.82 24.28
CA LEU A 79 -0.51 15.70 24.79
C LEU A 79 -1.43 15.16 23.70
N VAL A 80 -2.06 14.03 23.97
CA VAL A 80 -3.07 13.42 23.10
C VAL A 80 -4.38 13.23 23.88
N ASN A 81 -5.49 13.08 23.19
CA ASN A 81 -6.75 12.75 23.84
C ASN A 81 -6.63 11.40 24.53
N TYR A 82 -7.32 11.24 25.64
CA TYR A 82 -7.33 9.99 26.40
C TYR A 82 -7.72 8.82 25.54
N GLN A 83 -6.92 7.78 25.58
CA GLN A 83 -7.22 6.46 25.06
C GLN A 83 -6.72 5.45 26.08
N PRO A 84 -7.42 4.33 26.27
CA PRO A 84 -6.92 3.24 27.12
C PRO A 84 -5.49 2.87 26.68
N ASP A 85 -4.56 2.78 27.61
CA ASP A 85 -3.14 2.44 27.40
C ASP A 85 -2.27 3.47 26.63
N ALA A 86 -2.76 4.70 26.41
CA ALA A 86 -2.01 5.73 25.67
C ALA A 86 -0.91 6.44 26.49
N GLY A 87 -0.93 6.32 27.81
CA GLY A 87 0.04 6.95 28.71
C GLY A 87 -0.60 7.50 29.99
N ASP A 88 0.16 8.32 30.73
CA ASP A 88 -0.28 8.91 31.98
C ASP A 88 -1.15 10.14 31.74
N ILE A 89 -2.21 10.31 32.54
CA ILE A 89 -3.11 11.47 32.46
C ILE A 89 -2.33 12.73 32.87
N ASP A 90 -2.34 13.73 32.00
CA ASP A 90 -1.86 15.05 32.31
C ASP A 90 -2.97 15.84 33.05
N ILE A 91 -2.79 16.03 34.36
CA ILE A 91 -3.80 16.65 35.21
C ILE A 91 -4.01 18.10 34.81
N ASP A 92 -2.93 18.83 34.53
CA ASP A 92 -2.99 20.27 34.20
C ASP A 92 -3.72 20.51 32.87
N ALA A 93 -3.42 19.67 31.87
CA ALA A 93 -4.08 19.74 30.56
C ALA A 93 -5.51 19.18 30.56
N SER A 94 -5.90 18.44 31.61
CA SER A 94 -7.23 17.83 31.78
C SER A 94 -8.13 18.58 32.75
N LEU A 95 -7.69 19.74 33.30
CA LEU A 95 -8.43 20.45 34.31
C LEU A 95 -9.86 20.77 33.92
N ASP A 96 -10.09 21.15 32.68
CA ASP A 96 -11.44 21.46 32.17
C ASP A 96 -12.36 20.23 32.26
N GLY A 97 -11.90 19.06 31.81
CA GLY A 97 -12.66 17.82 31.90
C GLY A 97 -12.83 17.30 33.32
N LEU A 98 -11.86 17.58 34.21
CA LEU A 98 -11.94 17.21 35.62
C LEU A 98 -12.87 18.14 36.41
N ASN A 99 -12.96 19.42 36.03
CA ASN A 99 -13.89 20.35 36.65
C ASN A 99 -15.35 20.02 36.42
N GLU A 100 -15.66 19.35 35.32
CA GLU A 100 -17.01 18.86 35.04
C GLU A 100 -17.50 17.80 36.03
N ILE A 101 -16.59 17.07 36.68
CA ILE A 101 -16.94 16.15 37.78
C ILE A 101 -17.65 16.90 38.93
N ARG A 102 -17.22 18.13 39.21
CA ARG A 102 -17.79 18.95 40.29
C ARG A 102 -19.18 19.48 39.95
N VAL A 103 -19.50 19.61 38.67
CA VAL A 103 -20.76 20.18 38.20
C VAL A 103 -21.78 19.09 37.82
N HIS A 104 -21.33 18.05 37.19
CA HIS A 104 -22.21 17.00 36.60
C HIS A 104 -22.02 15.60 37.18
N GLY A 105 -21.03 15.40 38.07
CA GLY A 105 -20.76 14.10 38.71
C GLY A 105 -20.17 13.04 37.79
N ALA A 106 -19.79 13.40 36.54
CA ALA A 106 -19.21 12.50 35.56
C ALA A 106 -17.96 13.15 34.93
N VAL A 107 -16.99 12.30 34.56
CA VAL A 107 -15.79 12.73 33.85
C VAL A 107 -16.11 12.84 32.36
N ASP A 108 -15.86 13.98 31.75
CA ASP A 108 -15.80 14.08 30.30
C ASP A 108 -14.50 13.45 29.79
N VAL A 109 -14.60 12.21 29.31
CA VAL A 109 -13.46 11.43 28.82
C VAL A 109 -12.82 12.06 27.59
N ASP A 110 -13.58 12.77 26.76
CA ASP A 110 -13.09 13.42 25.55
C ASP A 110 -12.27 14.69 25.87
N ALA A 111 -12.48 15.30 27.04
CA ALA A 111 -11.70 16.42 27.53
C ALA A 111 -10.42 15.99 28.26
N LEU A 112 -10.25 14.71 28.59
CA LEU A 112 -9.03 14.23 29.23
C LEU A 112 -7.86 14.19 28.24
N LYS A 113 -6.69 14.62 28.71
CA LYS A 113 -5.42 14.57 27.98
C LYS A 113 -4.44 13.65 28.69
N VAL A 114 -3.70 12.89 27.90
CA VAL A 114 -2.64 12.01 28.41
C VAL A 114 -1.30 12.43 27.79
N ARG A 115 -0.23 12.27 28.54
CA ARG A 115 1.14 12.35 28.00
C ARG A 115 1.50 11.02 27.39
N GLY A 116 1.31 10.93 26.08
CA GLY A 116 1.64 9.74 25.32
C GLY A 116 2.84 9.97 24.39
N TRP A 117 3.56 8.90 24.13
CA TRP A 117 4.60 8.90 23.11
C TRP A 117 3.94 8.86 21.72
N THR A 118 3.97 9.98 21.01
CA THR A 118 3.55 10.00 19.61
C THR A 118 4.77 9.91 18.72
N LYS A 119 4.77 8.92 17.85
CA LYS A 119 5.74 8.93 16.74
C LYS A 119 5.34 10.06 15.79
N PRO A 120 6.30 10.81 15.25
CA PRO A 120 6.02 11.63 14.07
C PRO A 120 5.34 10.74 13.07
N GLY A 121 4.12 11.09 12.64
CA GLY A 121 3.40 10.34 11.62
C GLY A 121 4.28 10.17 10.38
N THR A 122 4.18 9.03 9.73
CA THR A 122 4.80 8.80 8.42
C THR A 122 3.71 8.78 7.38
N ALA A 123 3.81 9.63 6.38
CA ALA A 123 2.94 9.60 5.22
C ALA A 123 3.58 8.80 4.09
N PHE A 124 2.78 8.00 3.40
CA PHE A 124 3.24 7.22 2.26
C PHE A 124 2.55 7.64 0.97
N SER A 125 3.30 7.69 -0.13
CA SER A 125 2.74 7.73 -1.48
C SER A 125 3.25 6.52 -2.25
N LEU A 126 2.37 5.55 -2.48
CA LEU A 126 2.66 4.40 -3.32
C LEU A 126 2.41 4.77 -4.77
N VAL A 127 3.41 4.61 -5.60
CA VAL A 127 3.40 4.87 -7.04
C VAL A 127 3.64 3.56 -7.77
N VAL A 128 2.65 3.09 -8.49
CA VAL A 128 2.66 1.78 -9.14
C VAL A 128 2.65 1.97 -10.65
N ASP A 129 3.60 1.35 -11.30
CA ASP A 129 3.67 1.27 -12.76
C ASP A 129 2.60 0.32 -13.30
N ARG A 130 1.89 0.75 -14.34
CA ARG A 130 0.94 -0.06 -15.10
C ARG A 130 1.30 -0.19 -16.58
N SER A 131 2.58 -0.11 -16.91
CA SER A 131 3.03 -0.27 -18.29
C SER A 131 2.70 -1.64 -18.87
N GLY A 132 2.63 -1.71 -20.17
CA GLY A 132 2.16 -2.73 -21.13
C GLY A 132 1.98 -4.20 -20.78
N SER A 133 2.58 -4.74 -19.75
CA SER A 133 2.51 -6.18 -19.39
C SER A 133 1.77 -6.46 -18.06
N MET A 134 0.89 -5.55 -17.62
CA MET A 134 0.21 -5.64 -16.32
C MET A 134 -0.95 -6.65 -16.31
N GLY A 135 -0.62 -7.94 -16.36
CA GLY A 135 -1.47 -9.07 -16.00
C GLY A 135 -0.75 -9.95 -14.98
N GLY A 136 -1.44 -10.89 -14.36
CA GLY A 136 -0.87 -11.90 -13.47
C GLY A 136 -0.04 -11.35 -12.33
N LYS A 137 1.21 -11.78 -12.24
CA LYS A 137 2.13 -11.41 -11.16
C LYS A 137 2.38 -9.91 -10.99
N PRO A 138 2.66 -9.10 -12.04
CA PRO A 138 2.85 -7.66 -11.89
C PRO A 138 1.65 -6.94 -11.27
N LEU A 139 0.43 -7.29 -11.69
CA LEU A 139 -0.78 -6.72 -11.11
C LEU A 139 -0.98 -7.17 -9.65
N ALA A 140 -0.70 -8.45 -9.36
CA ALA A 140 -0.75 -8.98 -8.00
C ALA A 140 0.27 -8.30 -7.07
N ASN A 141 1.51 -8.07 -7.54
CA ASN A 141 2.54 -7.32 -6.81
C ASN A 141 2.05 -5.91 -6.45
N SER A 142 1.47 -5.22 -7.41
CA SER A 142 0.94 -3.87 -7.26
C SER A 142 -0.19 -3.78 -6.23
N ALA A 143 -1.12 -4.72 -6.31
CA ALA A 143 -2.24 -4.81 -5.37
C ALA A 143 -1.78 -5.21 -3.97
N MET A 144 -0.78 -6.12 -3.85
CA MET A 144 -0.16 -6.48 -2.59
C MET A 144 0.58 -5.30 -1.96
N ALA A 145 1.30 -4.50 -2.75
CA ALA A 145 1.96 -3.28 -2.26
C ALA A 145 0.93 -2.29 -1.70
N ALA A 146 -0.21 -2.11 -2.39
CA ALA A 146 -1.30 -1.26 -1.90
C ALA A 146 -1.90 -1.81 -0.59
N ALA A 147 -2.11 -3.13 -0.48
CA ALA A 147 -2.58 -3.78 0.73
C ALA A 147 -1.60 -3.61 1.90
N ALA A 148 -0.30 -3.78 1.64
CA ALA A 148 0.75 -3.66 2.66
C ALA A 148 0.86 -2.22 3.19
N ILE A 149 0.82 -1.21 2.32
CA ILE A 149 0.85 0.20 2.74
C ILE A 149 -0.43 0.57 3.48
N ALA A 150 -1.60 0.19 3.00
CA ALA A 150 -2.88 0.43 3.67
C ALA A 150 -2.96 -0.23 5.06
N SER A 151 -2.29 -1.39 5.23
CA SER A 151 -2.20 -2.08 6.52
C SER A 151 -1.20 -1.41 7.47
N ARG A 152 -0.11 -0.83 6.93
CA ARG A 152 0.95 -0.18 7.70
C ARG A 152 0.54 1.20 8.23
N GLU A 153 -0.06 2.01 7.38
CA GLU A 153 -0.53 3.37 7.70
C GLU A 153 -1.93 3.60 7.10
N PRO A 154 -2.98 3.22 7.81
CA PRO A 154 -4.35 3.29 7.27
C PRO A 154 -4.86 4.70 7.01
N SER A 155 -4.32 5.70 7.71
CA SER A 155 -4.86 7.06 7.74
C SER A 155 -4.18 8.00 6.75
N ASP A 156 -2.88 7.89 6.56
CA ASP A 156 -2.08 8.89 5.84
C ASP A 156 -1.24 8.29 4.71
N TYR A 157 -1.93 7.86 3.66
CA TYR A 157 -1.30 7.35 2.46
C TYR A 157 -2.08 7.69 1.20
N SER A 158 -1.39 7.73 0.06
CA SER A 158 -1.96 7.78 -1.28
C SER A 158 -1.51 6.60 -2.13
N VAL A 159 -2.32 6.26 -3.12
CA VAL A 159 -1.99 5.25 -4.13
C VAL A 159 -2.20 5.85 -5.51
N LEU A 160 -1.14 5.89 -6.27
CA LEU A 160 -1.07 6.38 -7.64
C LEU A 160 -0.75 5.22 -8.57
N VAL A 161 -1.43 5.14 -9.68
CA VAL A 161 -1.15 4.16 -10.73
C VAL A 161 -0.85 4.93 -12.01
N PHE A 162 0.31 4.71 -12.60
CA PHE A 162 0.75 5.50 -13.73
C PHE A 162 1.06 4.65 -14.98
N GLY A 163 0.90 5.26 -16.12
CA GLY A 163 1.28 4.84 -17.44
C GLY A 163 1.57 6.10 -18.23
N ASN A 164 0.86 6.34 -19.33
CA ASN A 164 0.88 7.64 -20.01
C ASN A 164 0.34 8.75 -19.09
N ASP A 165 -0.71 8.45 -18.36
CA ASP A 165 -1.37 9.33 -17.41
C ASP A 165 -1.26 8.78 -15.99
N VAL A 166 -1.42 9.64 -15.00
CA VAL A 166 -1.42 9.26 -13.58
C VAL A 166 -2.85 9.20 -13.07
N VAL A 167 -3.26 8.03 -12.60
CA VAL A 167 -4.56 7.80 -11.95
C VAL A 167 -4.38 7.77 -10.45
N VAL A 168 -5.09 8.64 -9.75
CA VAL A 168 -5.11 8.67 -8.28
C VAL A 168 -6.14 7.64 -7.78
N ALA A 169 -5.69 6.43 -7.47
CA ALA A 169 -6.54 5.37 -6.94
C ALA A 169 -7.02 5.69 -5.51
N LYS A 170 -6.15 6.33 -4.69
CA LYS A 170 -6.50 6.91 -3.39
C LYS A 170 -5.73 8.20 -3.16
N SER A 171 -6.44 9.27 -2.89
CA SER A 171 -5.85 10.56 -2.53
C SER A 171 -5.39 10.55 -1.07
N GLN A 172 -4.33 11.31 -0.75
CA GLN A 172 -3.71 11.36 0.59
C GLN A 172 -4.71 11.66 1.70
N ASN A 173 -5.54 12.66 1.48
CA ASN A 173 -6.47 13.23 2.46
C ASN A 173 -7.90 12.68 2.37
N VAL A 174 -8.13 11.61 1.60
CA VAL A 174 -9.45 11.00 1.44
C VAL A 174 -9.46 9.62 2.07
N ALA A 175 -10.34 9.41 3.05
CA ALA A 175 -10.53 8.09 3.66
C ALA A 175 -11.15 7.13 2.65
N ARG A 176 -10.53 5.96 2.51
CA ARG A 176 -11.04 4.82 1.74
C ARG A 176 -10.71 3.54 2.48
N SER A 177 -11.57 2.54 2.42
CA SER A 177 -11.26 1.23 3.00
C SER A 177 -10.10 0.58 2.21
N SER A 178 -9.26 -0.16 2.91
CA SER A 178 -8.14 -0.87 2.28
C SER A 178 -8.62 -1.81 1.17
N GLU A 179 -9.77 -2.46 1.36
CA GLU A 179 -10.39 -3.32 0.35
C GLU A 179 -10.77 -2.55 -0.91
N GLN A 180 -11.40 -1.38 -0.78
CA GLN A 180 -11.72 -0.52 -1.93
C GLN A 180 -10.48 -0.09 -2.71
N VAL A 181 -9.38 0.21 -2.01
CA VAL A 181 -8.12 0.61 -2.64
C VAL A 181 -7.52 -0.56 -3.43
N VAL A 182 -7.39 -1.73 -2.81
CA VAL A 182 -6.87 -2.96 -3.46
C VAL A 182 -7.73 -3.32 -4.67
N ASN A 183 -9.06 -3.32 -4.54
CA ASN A 183 -9.99 -3.58 -5.62
C ASN A 183 -9.87 -2.56 -6.77
N THR A 184 -9.61 -1.30 -6.44
CA THR A 184 -9.37 -0.27 -7.45
C THR A 184 -8.09 -0.60 -8.24
N VAL A 185 -6.98 -0.92 -7.56
CA VAL A 185 -5.72 -1.31 -8.22
C VAL A 185 -5.93 -2.54 -9.11
N LEU A 186 -6.59 -3.58 -8.61
CA LEU A 186 -6.91 -4.79 -9.37
C LEU A 186 -7.81 -4.55 -10.60
N SER A 187 -8.59 -3.47 -10.60
CA SER A 187 -9.48 -3.12 -11.72
C SER A 187 -8.78 -2.32 -12.83
N LEU A 188 -7.63 -1.70 -12.53
CA LEU A 188 -6.90 -0.90 -13.49
C LEU A 188 -6.18 -1.80 -14.50
N ARG A 189 -6.24 -1.42 -15.79
CA ARG A 189 -5.56 -2.11 -16.88
C ARG A 189 -4.37 -1.28 -17.35
N GLY A 190 -3.27 -1.96 -17.65
CA GLY A 190 -2.09 -1.34 -18.21
C GLY A 190 -2.22 -1.14 -19.72
N PHE A 191 -1.93 0.04 -20.20
CA PHE A 191 -1.79 0.36 -21.63
C PHE A 191 -0.79 1.49 -21.85
N GLY A 192 0.01 1.37 -22.90
CA GLY A 192 0.73 2.49 -23.47
C GLY A 192 2.08 2.79 -22.83
N THR A 193 2.41 4.06 -22.86
CA THR A 193 3.70 4.63 -22.47
C THR A 193 3.79 4.88 -20.97
N THR A 194 5.01 5.08 -20.47
CA THR A 194 5.32 5.25 -19.04
C THR A 194 5.89 6.64 -18.78
N ASN A 195 5.15 7.50 -18.06
CA ASN A 195 5.58 8.84 -17.69
C ASN A 195 5.99 8.88 -16.21
N LEU A 196 7.21 8.46 -15.92
CA LEU A 196 7.75 8.38 -14.57
C LEU A 196 7.89 9.74 -13.89
N ALA A 197 8.34 10.77 -14.65
CA ALA A 197 8.51 12.11 -14.11
C ALA A 197 7.20 12.70 -13.58
N GLN A 198 6.10 12.57 -14.33
CA GLN A 198 4.79 13.04 -13.92
C GLN A 198 4.27 12.25 -12.69
N ALA A 199 4.53 10.95 -12.64
CA ALA A 199 4.11 10.12 -11.52
C ALA A 199 4.78 10.56 -10.20
N LEU A 200 6.10 10.80 -10.22
CA LEU A 200 6.86 11.28 -9.06
C LEU A 200 6.44 12.71 -8.64
N ALA A 201 6.22 13.60 -9.60
CA ALA A 201 5.70 14.94 -9.32
C ALA A 201 4.31 14.88 -8.66
N THR A 202 3.43 13.98 -9.13
CA THR A 202 2.11 13.78 -8.53
C THR A 202 2.22 13.20 -7.12
N ALA A 203 3.16 12.29 -6.86
CA ALA A 203 3.42 11.76 -5.52
C ALA A 203 3.84 12.87 -4.54
N SER A 204 4.74 13.75 -4.96
CA SER A 204 5.12 14.95 -4.20
C SER A 204 3.91 15.81 -3.83
N GLN A 205 3.03 16.08 -4.79
CA GLN A 205 1.80 16.84 -4.57
C GLN A 205 0.83 16.16 -3.59
N GLN A 206 0.73 14.82 -3.62
CA GLN A 206 -0.08 14.09 -2.65
C GLN A 206 0.51 14.18 -1.25
N LEU A 207 1.81 13.95 -1.09
CA LEU A 207 2.51 14.03 0.19
C LEU A 207 2.51 15.45 0.78
N ALA A 208 2.50 16.49 -0.05
CA ALA A 208 2.37 17.89 0.40
C ALA A 208 1.04 18.16 1.14
N ARG A 209 0.04 17.32 0.99
CA ARG A 209 -1.26 17.41 1.71
C ARG A 209 -1.19 16.82 3.12
N SER A 210 -0.14 16.06 3.44
CA SER A 210 0.08 15.47 4.76
C SER A 210 0.79 16.43 5.70
N ARG A 211 0.50 16.30 7.01
CA ARG A 211 1.20 16.97 8.09
C ARG A 211 2.22 16.07 8.80
N ALA A 212 2.44 14.86 8.27
CA ALA A 212 3.42 13.92 8.83
C ALA A 212 4.83 14.51 8.82
N GLY A 213 5.61 14.16 9.82
CA GLY A 213 7.00 14.58 9.93
C GLY A 213 7.96 13.82 9.02
N ARG A 214 7.54 12.67 8.48
CA ARG A 214 8.29 11.85 7.51
C ARG A 214 7.39 11.58 6.31
N ARG A 215 7.89 11.81 5.11
CA ARG A 215 7.16 11.62 3.86
C ARG A 215 7.95 10.69 2.95
N VAL A 216 7.37 9.52 2.66
CA VAL A 216 8.04 8.47 1.90
C VAL A 216 7.28 8.19 0.62
N THR A 217 7.96 8.29 -0.51
CA THR A 217 7.47 7.80 -1.80
C THR A 217 7.99 6.39 -2.04
N ILE A 218 7.09 5.47 -2.40
CA ILE A 218 7.44 4.10 -2.75
C ILE A 218 7.08 3.91 -4.22
N LEU A 219 8.10 3.76 -5.05
CA LEU A 219 7.95 3.51 -6.48
C LEU A 219 8.05 2.01 -6.75
N PHE A 220 7.00 1.45 -7.30
CA PHE A 220 6.93 0.06 -7.73
C PHE A 220 6.97 0.00 -9.26
N SER A 221 8.15 -0.15 -9.86
CA SER A 221 8.38 -0.05 -11.31
C SER A 221 9.75 -0.62 -11.68
N ASP A 222 9.90 -1.07 -12.94
CA ASP A 222 11.18 -1.32 -13.59
C ASP A 222 11.93 -0.01 -13.96
N CYS A 223 11.27 1.14 -13.79
CA CYS A 223 11.77 2.49 -14.09
C CYS A 223 12.06 2.75 -15.59
N ARG A 224 11.54 1.96 -16.50
CA ARG A 224 11.65 2.21 -17.95
C ARG A 224 10.68 3.30 -18.37
N SER A 225 11.17 4.56 -18.40
CA SER A 225 10.38 5.67 -18.91
C SER A 225 10.41 5.68 -20.44
N THR A 226 9.23 5.76 -21.05
CA THR A 226 9.09 5.83 -22.52
C THR A 226 8.64 7.21 -23.00
N VAL A 227 8.40 8.14 -22.06
CA VAL A 227 8.01 9.53 -22.33
C VAL A 227 9.13 10.45 -21.88
N GLU A 228 9.36 11.52 -22.66
CA GLU A 228 10.31 12.55 -22.29
C GLU A 228 9.91 13.23 -20.97
N GLY A 229 10.88 13.43 -20.09
CA GLY A 229 10.70 14.06 -18.78
C GLY A 229 11.91 13.80 -17.90
N ASP A 230 12.22 14.72 -17.01
CA ASP A 230 13.33 14.57 -16.08
C ASP A 230 12.87 13.81 -14.83
N ALA A 231 12.84 12.48 -14.93
CA ALA A 231 12.49 11.60 -13.82
C ALA A 231 13.53 11.67 -12.69
N VAL A 232 14.80 11.93 -13.01
CA VAL A 232 15.89 12.07 -12.03
C VAL A 232 15.68 13.33 -11.20
N LEU A 233 15.36 14.45 -11.83
CA LEU A 233 15.04 15.69 -11.13
C LEU A 233 13.80 15.52 -10.24
N ALA A 234 12.74 14.90 -10.76
CA ALA A 234 11.53 14.66 -10.01
C ALA A 234 11.77 13.71 -8.80
N GLY A 235 12.56 12.65 -8.99
CA GLY A 235 12.94 11.72 -7.93
C GLY A 235 13.81 12.36 -6.85
N SER A 236 14.81 13.16 -7.26
CA SER A 236 15.72 13.85 -6.35
C SER A 236 15.04 14.95 -5.54
N SER A 237 13.88 15.43 -5.95
CA SER A 237 13.08 16.43 -5.22
C SER A 237 12.24 15.85 -4.08
N LEU A 238 12.12 14.53 -3.99
CA LEU A 238 11.36 13.84 -2.93
C LEU A 238 12.18 13.76 -1.64
N GLU A 239 11.51 13.88 -0.49
CA GLU A 239 12.18 13.79 0.82
C GLU A 239 12.81 12.41 1.04
N GLU A 240 12.08 11.36 0.70
CA GLU A 240 12.54 9.99 0.80
C GLU A 240 11.91 9.18 -0.33
N LEU A 241 12.74 8.51 -1.12
CA LEU A 241 12.30 7.63 -2.20
C LEU A 241 12.82 6.21 -1.98
N VAL A 242 11.91 5.26 -2.13
CA VAL A 242 12.19 3.82 -2.14
C VAL A 242 11.78 3.28 -3.50
N VAL A 243 12.67 2.56 -4.16
CA VAL A 243 12.39 1.91 -5.44
C VAL A 243 12.34 0.41 -5.24
N ILE A 244 11.26 -0.20 -5.70
CA ILE A 244 11.03 -1.65 -5.65
C ILE A 244 10.82 -2.13 -7.09
N ALA A 245 11.63 -3.07 -7.53
CA ALA A 245 11.55 -3.63 -8.87
C ALA A 245 11.37 -5.16 -8.85
N PRO A 246 10.82 -5.77 -9.92
CA PRO A 246 10.86 -7.21 -10.09
C PRO A 246 12.31 -7.68 -10.19
N VAL A 247 12.63 -8.83 -9.57
CA VAL A 247 14.00 -9.38 -9.58
C VAL A 247 14.50 -9.72 -11.00
N ASP A 248 13.58 -10.07 -11.89
CA ASP A 248 13.90 -10.45 -13.27
C ASP A 248 14.11 -9.24 -14.20
N ASP A 249 13.79 -8.02 -13.74
CA ASP A 249 13.87 -6.79 -14.53
C ASP A 249 14.18 -5.58 -13.64
N ASP A 250 15.37 -5.54 -13.06
CA ASP A 250 15.76 -4.56 -12.05
C ASP A 250 16.85 -3.57 -12.49
N ALA A 251 17.44 -3.77 -13.68
CA ALA A 251 18.65 -3.04 -14.08
C ALA A 251 18.44 -1.51 -14.15
N GLU A 252 17.39 -1.07 -14.86
CA GLU A 252 17.08 0.36 -15.01
C GLU A 252 16.61 0.97 -13.67
N ALA A 253 15.83 0.21 -12.88
CA ALA A 253 15.37 0.66 -11.57
C ALA A 253 16.53 0.86 -10.58
N ARG A 254 17.53 -0.02 -10.63
CA ARG A 254 18.76 0.09 -9.83
C ARG A 254 19.57 1.31 -10.23
N LEU A 255 19.74 1.54 -11.53
CA LEU A 255 20.44 2.70 -12.04
C LEU A 255 19.73 4.01 -11.63
N PHE A 256 18.42 4.06 -11.81
CA PHE A 256 17.60 5.19 -11.40
C PHE A 256 17.72 5.47 -9.90
N ALA A 257 17.60 4.42 -9.06
CA ALA A 257 17.73 4.55 -7.61
C ALA A 257 19.09 5.12 -7.20
N GLN A 258 20.18 4.69 -7.85
CA GLN A 258 21.52 5.22 -7.62
C GLN A 258 21.63 6.71 -8.01
N GLN A 259 21.05 7.11 -9.14
CA GLN A 259 21.09 8.50 -9.62
C GLN A 259 20.36 9.47 -8.67
N VAL A 260 19.25 9.04 -8.08
CA VAL A 260 18.43 9.89 -7.21
C VAL A 260 18.74 9.68 -5.70
N GLY A 261 19.65 8.80 -5.35
CA GLY A 261 19.98 8.48 -3.95
C GLY A 261 18.86 7.74 -3.21
N ALA A 262 18.02 6.99 -3.93
CA ALA A 262 16.91 6.24 -3.35
C ALA A 262 17.35 4.92 -2.73
N ARG A 263 16.61 4.45 -1.73
CA ARG A 263 16.73 3.06 -1.26
C ARG A 263 16.15 2.12 -2.31
N PHE A 264 16.78 0.96 -2.47
CA PHE A 264 16.41 0.00 -3.51
C PHE A 264 16.26 -1.41 -2.96
N THR A 265 15.25 -2.12 -3.43
CA THR A 265 15.08 -3.57 -3.21
C THR A 265 14.35 -4.21 -4.39
N THR A 266 14.40 -5.52 -4.46
CA THR A 266 13.67 -6.32 -5.46
C THR A 266 12.67 -7.23 -4.80
N VAL A 267 11.69 -7.68 -5.60
CA VAL A 267 10.68 -8.67 -5.21
C VAL A 267 10.61 -9.80 -6.24
N SER A 268 10.46 -11.02 -5.75
CA SER A 268 10.32 -12.22 -6.59
C SER A 268 8.86 -12.53 -6.93
N GLY A 269 7.92 -12.07 -6.10
CA GLY A 269 6.49 -12.26 -6.29
C GLY A 269 5.65 -11.51 -5.27
N PRO A 270 4.31 -11.62 -5.37
CA PRO A 270 3.40 -10.88 -4.49
C PRO A 270 3.60 -11.19 -3.00
N SER A 271 3.91 -12.42 -2.64
CA SER A 271 4.10 -12.84 -1.25
C SER A 271 5.35 -12.22 -0.61
N ASP A 272 6.39 -11.84 -1.39
CA ASP A 272 7.61 -11.19 -0.91
C ASP A 272 7.45 -9.68 -0.67
N VAL A 273 6.40 -9.06 -1.23
CA VAL A 273 6.20 -7.60 -1.17
C VAL A 273 6.13 -7.04 0.27
N PRO A 274 5.39 -7.63 1.22
CA PRO A 274 5.35 -7.11 2.59
C PRO A 274 6.72 -7.13 3.27
N ASP A 275 7.51 -8.19 3.05
CA ASP A 275 8.86 -8.32 3.60
C ASP A 275 9.85 -7.38 2.93
N ALA A 276 9.75 -7.18 1.61
CA ALA A 276 10.55 -6.21 0.88
C ALA A 276 10.30 -4.78 1.40
N LEU A 277 9.04 -4.41 1.60
CA LEU A 277 8.67 -3.13 2.19
C LEU A 277 9.24 -2.97 3.61
N ARG A 278 9.18 -4.02 4.43
CA ARG A 278 9.75 -3.99 5.77
C ARG A 278 11.26 -3.75 5.73
N ARG A 279 12.00 -4.47 4.88
CA ARG A 279 13.47 -4.32 4.73
C ARG A 279 13.91 -2.89 4.40
N VAL A 280 13.10 -2.15 3.64
CA VAL A 280 13.49 -0.81 3.18
C VAL A 280 12.84 0.34 3.97
N LEU A 281 11.80 0.09 4.75
CA LEU A 281 11.11 1.14 5.50
C LEU A 281 11.51 1.20 6.99
N ASP A 282 11.94 0.06 7.55
CA ASP A 282 12.38 -0.09 8.94
C ASP A 282 13.89 0.05 9.04
#